data_8f2a4847ea53db3b5741e042c01aeb54
#
_entry.id   8f2a4847ea53db3b5741e042c01aeb54
#
_cell.length_a   1.000
_cell.length_b   1.000
_cell.length_c   1.000
_cell.angle_alpha   90.00
_cell.angle_beta   90.00
_cell.angle_gamma   90.00
#
_symmetry.space_group_name_H-M   'P 1'
#
loop_
_entity.id
_entity.type
_entity.pdbx_description
1 polymer ?
#
loop_
_entity_poly.entity_id
_entity_poly.type
_entity_poly.pdbx_seq_one_letter_code
_entity_poly.pdbx_strand_id
1 'polypeptide(L)'
;MERFTGISKKFSMIFKNYLFFLFFLFLSFNGSANIINSQISSKYDQIFSDKLLSNSDIKSYQKIFELQEGCKWKKANKNILLLKNKILMGHVLAHRYLHPNCYKSEFLELTFWLKKYNDHPQAKRIYRLAIKRMPKGYKSPNKPIKPIGIEKQKLNNYKKNTDYKTSLKLSKNQRLEKQKLINAIKSRVNRGWPTGAVKLLNQRDVNILLDQVEMDQQKELIAKGYFLANKNELAIKYSAEALKNSSHYVPYAGWTAGLAAWRLEQYELAAEYFSNFSISLRDDVWHQASGAFWAARAYAKLNKYEDINFWLNRAAKNPVSFYGLLASEILGINNPIDW
;
A
#
# COMPACT_ATOMS: atom_id res chain seq x y z
N MET A 1 27.63 -0.93 -77.72
CA MET A 1 26.59 -0.51 -76.81
C MET A 1 26.15 -1.64 -75.82
N GLU A 2 26.87 -2.75 -75.71
CA GLU A 2 26.44 -3.95 -74.91
C GLU A 2 27.25 -4.19 -73.61
N ARG A 3 28.20 -3.32 -73.26
CA ARG A 3 28.99 -3.51 -72.03
C ARG A 3 28.47 -2.79 -70.77
N PHE A 4 27.46 -1.95 -70.86
CA PHE A 4 26.94 -1.18 -69.71
C PHE A 4 25.70 -1.77 -69.04
N THR A 5 25.00 -2.77 -69.65
CA THR A 5 23.80 -3.39 -69.10
C THR A 5 24.09 -4.49 -68.10
N GLY A 6 25.28 -5.08 -68.11
CA GLY A 6 25.69 -6.21 -67.23
C GLY A 6 26.04 -5.74 -65.77
N ILE A 7 26.60 -4.52 -65.64
CA ILE A 7 27.03 -4.00 -64.33
C ILE A 7 25.85 -3.55 -63.51
N SER A 8 24.81 -2.97 -64.11
CA SER A 8 23.60 -2.51 -63.44
C SER A 8 22.79 -3.66 -62.85
N LYS A 9 22.69 -4.82 -63.54
CA LYS A 9 21.96 -5.99 -63.03
C LYS A 9 22.69 -6.67 -61.88
N LYS A 10 24.03 -6.72 -61.88
CA LYS A 10 24.81 -7.28 -60.75
C LYS A 10 24.73 -6.42 -59.50
N PHE A 11 24.74 -5.07 -59.66
CA PHE A 11 24.60 -4.16 -58.50
C PHE A 11 23.20 -4.22 -57.89
N SER A 12 22.15 -4.32 -58.71
CA SER A 12 20.76 -4.49 -58.24
C SER A 12 20.54 -5.81 -57.47
N MET A 13 21.20 -6.90 -57.90
CA MET A 13 21.07 -8.19 -57.28
C MET A 13 21.82 -8.27 -55.96
N ILE A 14 22.99 -7.64 -55.84
CA ILE A 14 23.77 -7.53 -54.61
C ILE A 14 23.02 -6.67 -53.59
N PHE A 15 22.42 -5.52 -54.03
CA PHE A 15 21.65 -4.66 -53.16
C PHE A 15 20.36 -5.31 -52.64
N LYS A 16 19.67 -6.10 -53.46
CA LYS A 16 18.51 -6.91 -53.02
C LYS A 16 18.88 -7.95 -51.97
N ASN A 17 19.99 -8.65 -52.14
CA ASN A 17 20.45 -9.64 -51.19
C ASN A 17 20.92 -9.02 -49.89
N TYR A 18 21.53 -7.82 -49.90
CA TYR A 18 21.93 -7.09 -48.70
C TYR A 18 20.70 -6.55 -47.93
N LEU A 19 19.67 -6.07 -48.64
CA LEU A 19 18.42 -5.63 -48.06
C LEU A 19 17.64 -6.80 -47.41
N PHE A 20 17.69 -7.99 -48.05
CA PHE A 20 17.07 -9.22 -47.52
C PHE A 20 17.80 -9.73 -46.29
N PHE A 21 19.13 -9.63 -46.25
CA PHE A 21 19.95 -10.05 -45.09
C PHE A 21 19.76 -9.06 -43.90
N LEU A 22 19.65 -7.77 -44.14
CA LEU A 22 19.30 -6.76 -43.14
C LEU A 22 17.89 -6.97 -42.60
N PHE A 23 16.92 -7.35 -43.43
CA PHE A 23 15.56 -7.65 -42.99
C PHE A 23 15.49 -8.91 -42.14
N PHE A 24 16.28 -9.94 -42.46
CA PHE A 24 16.38 -11.15 -41.60
C PHE A 24 17.09 -10.87 -40.26
N LEU A 25 18.11 -10.03 -40.24
CA LEU A 25 18.75 -9.59 -39.00
C LEU A 25 17.77 -8.80 -38.10
N PHE A 26 16.94 -7.94 -38.70
CA PHE A 26 15.90 -7.20 -37.94
C PHE A 26 14.80 -8.12 -37.39
N LEU A 27 14.41 -9.16 -38.12
CA LEU A 27 13.41 -10.13 -37.66
C LEU A 27 13.96 -11.03 -36.53
N SER A 28 15.22 -11.44 -36.59
CA SER A 28 15.86 -12.22 -35.53
C SER A 28 16.10 -11.40 -34.25
N PHE A 29 16.38 -10.11 -34.37
CA PHE A 29 16.51 -9.22 -33.22
C PHE A 29 15.18 -9.00 -32.51
N ASN A 30 14.08 -8.81 -33.26
CA ASN A 30 12.75 -8.63 -32.68
C ASN A 30 12.22 -9.94 -32.02
N GLY A 31 12.54 -11.10 -32.56
CA GLY A 31 12.17 -12.39 -31.97
C GLY A 31 12.87 -12.64 -30.63
N SER A 32 14.17 -12.34 -30.55
CA SER A 32 14.95 -12.50 -29.31
C SER A 32 14.53 -11.49 -28.23
N ALA A 33 14.25 -10.26 -28.60
CA ALA A 33 13.75 -9.23 -27.68
C ALA A 33 12.38 -9.61 -27.10
N ASN A 34 11.48 -10.17 -27.90
CA ASN A 34 10.17 -10.61 -27.42
C ASN A 34 10.25 -11.81 -26.49
N ILE A 35 11.16 -12.76 -26.71
CA ILE A 35 11.38 -13.91 -25.83
C ILE A 35 11.98 -13.46 -24.50
N ILE A 36 12.98 -12.59 -24.52
CA ILE A 36 13.59 -12.04 -23.30
C ILE A 36 12.55 -11.24 -22.50
N ASN A 37 11.77 -10.38 -23.15
CA ASN A 37 10.73 -9.61 -22.49
C ASN A 37 9.64 -10.50 -21.88
N SER A 38 9.24 -11.59 -22.55
CA SER A 38 8.26 -12.53 -22.00
C SER A 38 8.78 -13.32 -20.78
N GLN A 39 10.06 -13.70 -20.77
CA GLN A 39 10.69 -14.34 -19.63
C GLN A 39 10.84 -13.38 -18.43
N ILE A 40 11.24 -12.14 -18.70
CA ILE A 40 11.33 -11.08 -17.68
C ILE A 40 9.94 -10.79 -17.12
N SER A 41 8.91 -10.65 -17.97
CA SER A 41 7.53 -10.47 -17.55
C SER A 41 7.07 -11.58 -16.63
N SER A 42 7.26 -12.85 -17.02
CA SER A 42 6.85 -13.99 -16.22
C SER A 42 7.56 -14.03 -14.86
N LYS A 43 8.83 -13.62 -14.77
CA LYS A 43 9.59 -13.53 -13.52
C LYS A 43 9.00 -12.49 -12.58
N TYR A 44 8.74 -11.27 -13.06
CA TYR A 44 8.17 -10.22 -12.20
C TYR A 44 6.71 -10.47 -11.87
N ASP A 45 5.93 -11.05 -12.77
CA ASP A 45 4.56 -11.48 -12.48
C ASP A 45 4.53 -12.54 -11.38
N GLN A 46 5.48 -13.46 -11.35
CA GLN A 46 5.60 -14.45 -10.29
C GLN A 46 6.04 -13.83 -8.98
N ILE A 47 7.04 -12.93 -8.99
CA ILE A 47 7.59 -12.25 -7.81
C ILE A 47 6.55 -11.32 -7.15
N PHE A 48 5.82 -10.55 -7.96
CA PHE A 48 4.78 -9.64 -7.48
C PHE A 48 3.38 -10.25 -7.47
N SER A 49 3.27 -11.55 -7.74
CA SER A 49 1.99 -12.25 -7.71
C SER A 49 1.45 -12.30 -6.29
N ASP A 50 0.35 -11.59 -6.07
CA ASP A 50 -0.36 -11.52 -4.78
C ASP A 50 -1.17 -12.80 -4.47
N LYS A 51 -0.96 -13.89 -5.22
CA LYS A 51 -1.80 -15.09 -5.15
C LYS A 51 -1.41 -16.06 -4.05
N LEU A 52 -1.36 -15.57 -2.80
CA LEU A 52 -1.32 -16.45 -1.62
C LEU A 52 -2.60 -17.30 -1.48
N LEU A 53 -3.70 -16.82 -2.03
CA LEU A 53 -5.00 -17.49 -2.00
C LEU A 53 -5.48 -17.75 -3.43
N SER A 54 -6.15 -18.88 -3.64
CA SER A 54 -6.88 -19.15 -4.87
C SER A 54 -8.04 -18.16 -5.03
N ASN A 55 -8.47 -17.89 -6.27
CA ASN A 55 -9.66 -17.06 -6.52
C ASN A 55 -10.91 -17.62 -5.83
N SER A 56 -11.00 -18.95 -5.66
CA SER A 56 -12.06 -19.61 -4.91
C SER A 56 -11.99 -19.27 -3.42
N ASP A 57 -10.81 -19.34 -2.81
CA ASP A 57 -10.64 -18.99 -1.39
C ASP A 57 -10.90 -17.50 -1.14
N ILE A 58 -10.44 -16.62 -2.05
CA ILE A 58 -10.72 -15.18 -1.96
C ILE A 58 -12.23 -14.92 -1.90
N LYS A 59 -13.00 -15.48 -2.84
CA LYS A 59 -14.46 -15.35 -2.86
C LYS A 59 -15.11 -15.93 -1.60
N SER A 60 -14.60 -17.07 -1.12
CA SER A 60 -15.10 -17.70 0.10
C SER A 60 -14.82 -16.84 1.33
N TYR A 61 -13.63 -16.26 1.48
CA TYR A 61 -13.32 -15.35 2.59
C TYR A 61 -14.17 -14.08 2.55
N GLN A 62 -14.33 -13.46 1.38
CA GLN A 62 -15.21 -12.30 1.22
C GLN A 62 -16.63 -12.62 1.67
N LYS A 63 -17.16 -13.77 1.24
CA LYS A 63 -18.50 -14.22 1.62
C LYS A 63 -18.62 -14.53 3.10
N ILE A 64 -17.60 -15.11 3.72
CA ILE A 64 -17.55 -15.37 5.16
C ILE A 64 -17.66 -14.07 5.95
N PHE A 65 -16.86 -13.04 5.63
CA PHE A 65 -16.90 -11.75 6.33
C PHE A 65 -18.26 -11.06 6.16
N GLU A 66 -18.79 -11.01 4.94
CA GLU A 66 -20.14 -10.47 4.66
C GLU A 66 -21.24 -11.18 5.50
N LEU A 67 -21.19 -12.51 5.53
CA LEU A 67 -22.16 -13.29 6.31
C LEU A 67 -22.03 -13.09 7.82
N GLN A 68 -20.79 -12.88 8.30
CA GLN A 68 -20.56 -12.59 9.71
C GLN A 68 -21.03 -11.19 10.09
N GLU A 69 -20.82 -10.18 9.24
CA GLU A 69 -21.38 -8.84 9.45
C GLU A 69 -22.90 -8.87 9.53
N GLY A 70 -23.54 -9.68 8.68
CA GLY A 70 -24.99 -9.90 8.70
C GLY A 70 -25.46 -10.90 9.76
N CYS A 71 -24.62 -11.29 10.73
CA CYS A 71 -24.96 -12.24 11.82
C CYS A 71 -25.39 -13.63 11.34
N LYS A 72 -25.07 -14.03 10.10
CA LYS A 72 -25.48 -15.30 9.50
C LYS A 72 -24.49 -16.42 9.76
N TRP A 73 -24.22 -16.73 11.04
CA TRP A 73 -23.16 -17.62 11.52
C TRP A 73 -23.21 -19.03 10.93
N LYS A 74 -24.40 -19.65 10.83
CA LYS A 74 -24.57 -20.98 10.23
C LYS A 74 -24.11 -21.01 8.77
N LYS A 75 -24.46 -19.97 7.99
CA LYS A 75 -24.04 -19.84 6.59
C LYS A 75 -22.54 -19.54 6.47
N ALA A 76 -21.98 -18.70 7.35
CA ALA A 76 -20.55 -18.44 7.41
C ALA A 76 -19.76 -19.73 7.69
N ASN A 77 -20.22 -20.57 8.63
CA ASN A 77 -19.59 -21.85 8.94
C ASN A 77 -19.55 -22.80 7.72
N LYS A 78 -20.64 -22.86 6.94
CA LYS A 78 -20.64 -23.66 5.70
C LYS A 78 -19.55 -23.19 4.72
N ASN A 79 -19.37 -21.88 4.55
CA ASN A 79 -18.33 -21.33 3.69
C ASN A 79 -16.91 -21.56 4.24
N ILE A 80 -16.72 -21.58 5.58
CA ILE A 80 -15.44 -21.91 6.21
C ILE A 80 -15.01 -23.35 5.87
N LEU A 81 -15.95 -24.27 5.77
CA LEU A 81 -15.66 -25.68 5.42
C LEU A 81 -15.18 -25.81 3.97
N LEU A 82 -15.53 -24.88 3.09
CA LEU A 82 -15.12 -24.87 1.68
C LEU A 82 -13.69 -24.31 1.45
N LEU A 83 -13.10 -23.67 2.45
CA LEU A 83 -11.75 -23.09 2.35
C LEU A 83 -10.69 -24.20 2.21
N LYS A 84 -9.92 -24.12 1.14
CA LYS A 84 -8.71 -24.93 0.92
C LYS A 84 -7.53 -24.39 1.70
N ASN A 85 -7.30 -23.09 1.65
CA ASN A 85 -6.26 -22.40 2.43
C ASN A 85 -6.88 -21.63 3.62
N LYS A 86 -6.46 -22.02 4.82
CA LYS A 86 -7.01 -21.48 6.10
C LYS A 86 -6.14 -20.40 6.74
N ILE A 87 -5.25 -19.75 5.95
CA ILE A 87 -4.29 -18.77 6.47
C ILE A 87 -4.95 -17.59 7.19
N LEU A 88 -6.15 -17.13 6.73
CA LEU A 88 -6.85 -16.01 7.36
C LEU A 88 -7.82 -16.40 8.47
N MET A 89 -7.79 -17.67 8.95
CA MET A 89 -8.72 -18.12 10.00
C MET A 89 -8.57 -17.34 11.30
N GLY A 90 -7.38 -16.89 11.66
CA GLY A 90 -7.16 -16.00 12.79
C GLY A 90 -8.01 -14.72 12.70
N HIS A 91 -8.05 -14.12 11.51
CA HIS A 91 -8.86 -12.92 11.23
C HIS A 91 -10.35 -13.22 11.24
N VAL A 92 -10.79 -14.32 10.62
CA VAL A 92 -12.19 -14.75 10.59
C VAL A 92 -12.76 -14.95 11.99
N LEU A 93 -12.02 -15.66 12.85
CA LEU A 93 -12.45 -15.91 14.22
C LEU A 93 -12.36 -14.64 15.08
N ALA A 94 -11.33 -13.80 14.90
CA ALA A 94 -11.25 -12.52 15.61
C ALA A 94 -12.43 -11.60 15.27
N HIS A 95 -12.80 -11.52 13.98
CA HIS A 95 -13.97 -10.76 13.53
C HIS A 95 -15.25 -11.23 14.19
N ARG A 96 -15.45 -12.56 14.31
CA ARG A 96 -16.60 -13.16 14.99
C ARG A 96 -16.60 -12.85 16.48
N TYR A 97 -15.51 -13.14 17.17
CA TYR A 97 -15.42 -13.02 18.63
C TYR A 97 -15.50 -11.58 19.14
N LEU A 98 -15.11 -10.63 18.32
CA LEU A 98 -15.18 -9.20 18.62
C LEU A 98 -16.42 -8.53 18.04
N HIS A 99 -17.35 -9.30 17.46
CA HIS A 99 -18.58 -8.74 16.89
C HIS A 99 -19.40 -8.02 17.98
N PRO A 100 -19.84 -6.76 17.75
CA PRO A 100 -20.41 -5.92 18.80
C PRO A 100 -21.74 -6.46 19.34
N ASN A 101 -22.60 -7.00 18.48
CA ASN A 101 -24.00 -7.21 18.83
C ASN A 101 -24.48 -8.66 18.74
N CYS A 102 -23.99 -9.44 17.78
CA CYS A 102 -24.65 -10.70 17.41
C CYS A 102 -23.88 -11.96 17.81
N TYR A 103 -22.69 -11.82 18.41
CA TYR A 103 -21.91 -12.96 18.86
C TYR A 103 -21.39 -12.77 20.27
N LYS A 104 -21.80 -13.63 21.16
CA LYS A 104 -21.29 -13.66 22.53
C LYS A 104 -20.25 -14.79 22.63
N SER A 105 -18.97 -14.45 22.37
CA SER A 105 -17.89 -15.44 22.47
C SER A 105 -17.73 -15.96 23.89
N GLU A 106 -17.41 -17.24 24.04
CA GLU A 106 -17.18 -17.88 25.34
C GLU A 106 -15.69 -17.82 25.71
N PHE A 107 -15.41 -17.98 27.02
CA PHE A 107 -14.05 -17.96 27.53
C PHE A 107 -13.14 -18.99 26.85
N LEU A 108 -13.62 -20.22 26.66
CA LEU A 108 -12.84 -21.29 26.03
C LEU A 108 -12.51 -20.98 24.56
N GLU A 109 -13.47 -20.43 23.77
CA GLU A 109 -13.22 -20.03 22.41
C GLU A 109 -12.07 -19.00 22.31
N LEU A 110 -12.11 -17.99 23.19
CA LEU A 110 -11.09 -16.94 23.27
C LEU A 110 -9.73 -17.52 23.70
N THR A 111 -9.73 -18.46 24.63
CA THR A 111 -8.52 -19.13 25.12
C THR A 111 -7.88 -20.00 24.04
N PHE A 112 -8.67 -20.79 23.31
CA PHE A 112 -8.18 -21.58 22.17
C PHE A 112 -7.62 -20.69 21.06
N TRP A 113 -8.30 -19.58 20.78
CA TRP A 113 -7.82 -18.63 19.78
C TRP A 113 -6.48 -18.02 20.21
N LEU A 114 -6.34 -17.58 21.45
CA LEU A 114 -5.10 -17.02 22.00
C LEU A 114 -3.96 -18.04 22.05
N LYS A 115 -4.26 -19.32 22.20
CA LYS A 115 -3.24 -20.38 22.14
C LYS A 115 -2.59 -20.44 20.75
N LYS A 116 -3.35 -20.15 19.67
CA LYS A 116 -2.91 -20.30 18.29
C LYS A 116 -2.49 -18.98 17.64
N TYR A 117 -3.05 -17.85 18.07
CA TYR A 117 -2.95 -16.55 17.40
C TYR A 117 -2.60 -15.41 18.39
N ASN A 118 -1.77 -15.68 19.40
CA ASN A 118 -1.42 -14.67 20.39
C ASN A 118 -0.48 -13.56 19.86
N ASP A 119 0.07 -13.74 18.67
CA ASP A 119 0.82 -12.77 17.86
C ASP A 119 -0.07 -11.90 16.94
N HIS A 120 -1.35 -12.28 16.79
CA HIS A 120 -2.27 -11.59 15.90
C HIS A 120 -2.54 -10.14 16.35
N PRO A 121 -2.76 -9.17 15.42
CA PRO A 121 -3.03 -7.76 15.75
C PRO A 121 -4.18 -7.54 16.74
N GLN A 122 -5.19 -8.42 16.75
CA GLN A 122 -6.33 -8.36 17.67
C GLN A 122 -6.10 -9.09 19.01
N ALA A 123 -4.94 -9.73 19.22
CA ALA A 123 -4.69 -10.56 20.40
C ALA A 123 -4.89 -9.80 21.71
N LYS A 124 -4.46 -8.53 21.78
CA LYS A 124 -4.65 -7.68 22.96
C LYS A 124 -6.13 -7.42 23.30
N ARG A 125 -6.98 -7.27 22.26
CA ARG A 125 -8.43 -7.08 22.47
C ARG A 125 -9.11 -8.35 22.91
N ILE A 126 -8.78 -9.48 22.28
CA ILE A 126 -9.30 -10.80 22.61
C ILE A 126 -8.85 -11.23 24.01
N TYR A 127 -7.59 -10.98 24.38
CA TYR A 127 -7.08 -11.26 25.71
C TYR A 127 -7.86 -10.51 26.80
N ARG A 128 -8.08 -9.21 26.62
CA ARG A 128 -8.89 -8.42 27.57
C ARG A 128 -10.32 -8.95 27.70
N LEU A 129 -10.90 -9.38 26.59
CA LEU A 129 -12.23 -9.98 26.58
C LEU A 129 -12.24 -11.33 27.28
N ALA A 130 -11.23 -12.15 27.06
CA ALA A 130 -11.07 -13.46 27.73
C ALA A 130 -10.94 -13.29 29.23
N ILE A 131 -10.08 -12.38 29.72
CA ILE A 131 -9.96 -12.08 31.17
C ILE A 131 -11.30 -11.64 31.77
N LYS A 132 -12.05 -10.76 31.04
CA LYS A 132 -13.38 -10.30 31.50
C LYS A 132 -14.39 -11.44 31.63
N ARG A 133 -14.25 -12.51 30.83
CA ARG A 133 -15.17 -13.65 30.77
C ARG A 133 -14.65 -14.91 31.48
N MET A 134 -13.49 -14.81 32.13
CA MET A 134 -12.85 -15.94 32.79
C MET A 134 -13.66 -16.38 34.00
N PRO A 135 -14.11 -17.66 34.06
CA PRO A 135 -14.78 -18.20 35.24
C PRO A 135 -13.82 -18.37 36.40
N LYS A 136 -14.36 -18.40 37.62
CA LYS A 136 -13.57 -18.71 38.85
C LYS A 136 -12.90 -20.09 38.73
N GLY A 137 -11.63 -20.18 39.11
CA GLY A 137 -10.88 -21.43 39.08
C GLY A 137 -10.20 -21.77 37.75
N TYR A 138 -10.43 -21.01 36.70
CA TYR A 138 -9.75 -21.21 35.42
C TYR A 138 -8.37 -20.54 35.39
N LYS A 139 -7.44 -21.14 34.64
CA LYS A 139 -6.13 -20.54 34.36
C LYS A 139 -6.26 -19.38 33.35
N SER A 140 -5.45 -18.35 33.52
CA SER A 140 -5.37 -17.23 32.56
C SER A 140 -4.97 -17.73 31.19
N PRO A 141 -5.57 -17.16 30.09
CA PRO A 141 -5.20 -17.50 28.74
C PRO A 141 -3.78 -17.02 28.40
N ASN A 142 -3.24 -17.51 27.28
CA ASN A 142 -1.93 -17.06 26.77
C ASN A 142 -1.91 -15.56 26.58
N LYS A 143 -0.88 -14.90 27.11
CA LYS A 143 -0.69 -13.47 26.92
C LYS A 143 -0.36 -13.17 25.44
N PRO A 144 -0.81 -12.03 24.92
CA PRO A 144 -0.40 -11.58 23.60
C PRO A 144 1.13 -11.43 23.55
N ILE A 145 1.72 -11.92 22.48
CA ILE A 145 3.13 -11.67 22.19
C ILE A 145 3.25 -10.19 21.86
N LYS A 146 4.11 -9.48 22.58
CA LYS A 146 4.52 -8.16 22.12
C LYS A 146 5.44 -8.40 20.92
N PRO A 147 5.22 -7.71 19.79
CA PRO A 147 6.24 -7.72 18.74
C PRO A 147 7.58 -7.37 19.41
N ILE A 148 8.55 -8.27 19.31
CA ILE A 148 9.92 -7.92 19.63
C ILE A 148 10.27 -6.93 18.53
N GLY A 149 10.08 -5.62 18.84
CA GLY A 149 10.54 -4.60 17.94
C GLY A 149 12.04 -4.85 17.78
N ILE A 150 12.54 -4.75 16.57
CA ILE A 150 13.93 -4.36 16.35
C ILE A 150 14.15 -3.27 17.39
N GLU A 151 15.00 -3.55 18.38
CA GLU A 151 15.27 -2.62 19.47
C GLU A 151 15.41 -1.24 18.84
N LYS A 152 14.89 -0.23 19.50
CA LYS A 152 14.96 1.16 19.07
C LYS A 152 16.43 1.52 18.79
N GLN A 153 16.99 0.96 17.75
CA GLN A 153 18.23 1.46 17.19
C GLN A 153 17.93 2.90 16.87
N LYS A 154 18.33 3.78 17.77
CA LYS A 154 18.44 5.23 17.67
C LYS A 154 17.75 5.87 16.43
N LEU A 155 16.52 5.43 16.15
CA LEU A 155 15.60 6.02 15.17
C LEU A 155 15.08 7.39 15.66
N ASN A 156 15.63 7.85 16.80
CA ASN A 156 15.24 9.09 17.46
C ASN A 156 15.62 10.37 16.69
N ASN A 157 16.25 10.26 15.54
CA ASN A 157 16.63 11.43 14.73
C ASN A 157 15.77 11.61 13.46
N TYR A 158 14.72 10.82 13.27
CA TYR A 158 13.74 11.17 12.23
C TYR A 158 12.92 12.36 12.70
N LYS A 159 13.50 13.55 12.54
CA LYS A 159 12.69 14.77 12.54
C LYS A 159 11.59 14.55 11.51
N LYS A 160 10.36 14.48 11.99
CA LYS A 160 9.20 14.56 11.15
C LYS A 160 9.40 15.79 10.25
N ASN A 161 9.59 15.62 8.97
CA ASN A 161 9.85 16.70 7.98
C ASN A 161 8.69 17.70 7.88
N THR A 162 7.86 17.77 8.89
CA THR A 162 6.62 18.53 8.97
C THR A 162 6.61 19.57 10.08
N ASP A 163 7.78 20.10 10.47
CA ASP A 163 7.83 21.28 11.38
C ASP A 163 7.47 22.54 10.58
N TYR A 164 6.31 22.49 9.91
CA TYR A 164 5.74 23.69 9.33
C TYR A 164 5.31 24.64 10.42
N LYS A 165 5.79 25.87 10.36
CA LYS A 165 5.34 26.96 11.22
C LYS A 165 4.57 27.95 10.37
N THR A 166 3.30 28.12 10.69
CA THR A 166 2.45 29.10 10.02
C THR A 166 2.99 30.52 10.20
N SER A 167 2.86 31.31 9.14
CA SER A 167 3.14 32.75 9.18
C SER A 167 1.98 33.59 9.73
N LEU A 168 0.80 32.99 9.95
CA LEU A 168 -0.38 33.69 10.47
C LEU A 168 -0.17 34.17 11.90
N LYS A 169 -0.36 35.46 12.09
CA LYS A 169 -0.35 36.11 13.41
C LYS A 169 -1.74 36.03 14.04
N LEU A 170 -2.01 34.93 14.74
CA LEU A 170 -3.30 34.68 15.38
C LEU A 170 -3.31 35.18 16.82
N SER A 171 -4.43 35.78 17.23
CA SER A 171 -4.73 36.10 18.64
C SER A 171 -4.87 34.82 19.47
N LYS A 172 -4.89 34.95 20.80
CA LYS A 172 -5.08 33.80 21.72
C LYS A 172 -6.39 33.07 21.44
N ASN A 173 -7.48 33.80 21.20
CA ASN A 173 -8.78 33.18 20.90
C ASN A 173 -8.77 32.44 19.55
N GLN A 174 -8.22 33.07 18.52
CA GLN A 174 -8.09 32.42 17.19
C GLN A 174 -7.24 31.16 17.24
N ARG A 175 -6.15 31.10 18.02
CA ARG A 175 -5.36 29.88 18.22
C ARG A 175 -6.19 28.77 18.87
N LEU A 176 -7.04 29.11 19.84
CA LEU A 176 -7.93 28.14 20.47
C LEU A 176 -8.99 27.62 19.49
N GLU A 177 -9.59 28.50 18.69
CA GLU A 177 -10.56 28.14 17.64
C GLU A 177 -9.92 27.22 16.57
N LYS A 178 -8.74 27.61 16.09
CA LYS A 178 -7.93 26.77 15.19
C LYS A 178 -7.72 25.37 15.75
N GLN A 179 -7.28 25.26 17.00
CA GLN A 179 -7.05 23.96 17.63
C GLN A 179 -8.34 23.14 17.77
N LYS A 180 -9.47 23.78 18.11
CA LYS A 180 -10.80 23.14 18.15
C LYS A 180 -11.19 22.62 16.76
N LEU A 181 -10.99 23.42 15.71
CA LEU A 181 -11.29 23.04 14.32
C LEU A 181 -10.46 21.82 13.89
N ILE A 182 -9.14 21.86 14.06
CA ILE A 182 -8.24 20.74 13.71
C ILE A 182 -8.64 19.46 14.47
N ASN A 183 -8.92 19.58 15.77
CA ASN A 183 -9.34 18.44 16.58
C ASN A 183 -10.71 17.89 16.14
N ALA A 184 -11.64 18.76 15.74
CA ALA A 184 -12.94 18.35 15.22
C ALA A 184 -12.82 17.63 13.88
N ILE A 185 -11.98 18.11 12.96
CA ILE A 185 -11.66 17.45 11.68
C ILE A 185 -11.07 16.05 11.95
N LYS A 186 -10.03 15.98 12.77
CA LYS A 186 -9.38 14.72 13.16
C LYS A 186 -10.35 13.72 13.81
N SER A 187 -11.21 14.21 14.70
CA SER A 187 -12.22 13.36 15.36
C SER A 187 -13.22 12.77 14.36
N ARG A 188 -13.70 13.57 13.38
CA ARG A 188 -14.63 13.09 12.36
C ARG A 188 -13.99 12.05 11.45
N VAL A 189 -12.75 12.29 11.00
CA VAL A 189 -12.00 11.31 10.20
C VAL A 189 -11.81 10.00 10.98
N ASN A 190 -11.39 10.06 12.23
CA ASN A 190 -11.17 8.88 13.07
C ASN A 190 -12.46 8.09 13.37
N ARG A 191 -13.61 8.72 13.31
CA ARG A 191 -14.94 8.10 13.43
C ARG A 191 -15.48 7.56 12.10
N GLY A 192 -14.69 7.60 11.02
CA GLY A 192 -15.12 7.14 9.70
C GLY A 192 -16.06 8.11 8.97
N TRP A 193 -16.05 9.39 9.33
CA TRP A 193 -16.89 10.40 8.71
C TRP A 193 -16.08 11.54 8.04
N PRO A 194 -15.28 11.21 7.00
CA PRO A 194 -14.44 12.20 6.30
C PRO A 194 -15.28 13.30 5.61
N THR A 195 -16.46 12.98 5.08
CA THR A 195 -17.37 13.97 4.49
C THR A 195 -17.79 15.06 5.50
N GLY A 196 -17.99 14.67 6.75
CA GLY A 196 -18.23 15.64 7.82
C GLY A 196 -17.00 16.51 8.13
N ALA A 197 -15.79 15.96 7.99
CA ALA A 197 -14.55 16.74 8.12
C ALA A 197 -14.41 17.76 6.97
N VAL A 198 -14.74 17.39 5.73
CA VAL A 198 -14.79 18.33 4.59
C VAL A 198 -15.71 19.51 4.86
N LYS A 199 -16.91 19.26 5.41
CA LYS A 199 -17.84 20.35 5.75
C LYS A 199 -17.25 21.35 6.74
N LEU A 200 -16.40 20.90 7.67
CA LEU A 200 -15.69 21.81 8.57
C LEU A 200 -14.61 22.60 7.84
N LEU A 201 -13.83 21.95 6.99
CA LEU A 201 -12.74 22.61 6.27
C LEU A 201 -13.24 23.66 5.27
N ASN A 202 -14.47 23.54 4.78
CA ASN A 202 -15.09 24.45 3.82
C ASN A 202 -15.94 25.57 4.47
N GLN A 203 -15.84 25.75 5.78
CA GLN A 203 -16.52 26.89 6.45
C GLN A 203 -15.86 28.22 6.05
N ARG A 204 -16.64 29.32 6.03
CA ARG A 204 -16.20 30.62 5.49
C ARG A 204 -14.93 31.18 6.16
N ASP A 205 -14.78 30.98 7.47
CA ASP A 205 -13.71 31.63 8.25
C ASP A 205 -12.48 30.73 8.44
N VAL A 206 -12.41 29.57 7.77
CA VAL A 206 -11.29 28.64 7.93
C VAL A 206 -9.97 29.23 7.43
N ASN A 207 -9.99 30.01 6.36
CA ASN A 207 -8.82 30.69 5.79
C ASN A 207 -8.25 31.80 6.70
N ILE A 208 -9.01 32.27 7.70
CA ILE A 208 -8.52 33.19 8.75
C ILE A 208 -7.69 32.40 9.78
N LEU A 209 -8.04 31.14 10.03
CA LEU A 209 -7.45 30.29 11.04
C LEU A 209 -6.32 29.41 10.51
N LEU A 210 -6.45 28.92 9.28
CA LEU A 210 -5.51 28.01 8.62
C LEU A 210 -4.95 28.67 7.37
N ASP A 211 -3.63 28.63 7.22
CA ASP A 211 -3.02 28.96 5.93
C ASP A 211 -3.10 27.78 4.94
N GLN A 212 -2.58 27.99 3.73
CA GLN A 212 -2.68 27.00 2.67
C GLN A 212 -2.06 25.65 3.04
N VAL A 213 -0.88 25.66 3.67
CA VAL A 213 -0.19 24.41 4.06
C VAL A 213 -1.00 23.67 5.13
N GLU A 214 -1.52 24.41 6.12
CA GLU A 214 -2.33 23.81 7.17
C GLU A 214 -3.66 23.26 6.64
N MET A 215 -4.28 23.94 5.68
CA MET A 215 -5.46 23.40 4.97
C MET A 215 -5.12 22.13 4.22
N ASP A 216 -3.97 22.07 3.53
CA ASP A 216 -3.55 20.91 2.79
C ASP A 216 -3.15 19.73 3.70
N GLN A 217 -2.63 20.00 4.91
CA GLN A 217 -2.48 18.98 5.96
C GLN A 217 -3.83 18.39 6.41
N GLN A 218 -4.88 19.21 6.48
CA GLN A 218 -6.22 18.68 6.78
C GLN A 218 -6.79 17.87 5.61
N LYS A 219 -6.52 18.28 4.35
CA LYS A 219 -6.92 17.49 3.16
C LYS A 219 -6.19 16.16 3.10
N GLU A 220 -4.88 16.08 3.42
CA GLU A 220 -4.14 14.83 3.56
C GLU A 220 -4.83 13.87 4.55
N LEU A 221 -5.22 14.37 5.71
CA LEU A 221 -5.93 13.59 6.72
C LEU A 221 -7.31 13.12 6.22
N ILE A 222 -8.06 14.00 5.55
CA ILE A 222 -9.36 13.70 4.96
C ILE A 222 -9.22 12.63 3.84
N ALA A 223 -8.21 12.76 2.98
CA ALA A 223 -7.91 11.78 1.94
C ALA A 223 -7.66 10.38 2.53
N LYS A 224 -6.87 10.30 3.60
CA LYS A 224 -6.68 9.05 4.36
C LYS A 224 -8.01 8.51 4.90
N GLY A 225 -8.89 9.37 5.39
CA GLY A 225 -10.22 8.98 5.85
C GLY A 225 -11.09 8.38 4.74
N TYR A 226 -11.08 8.97 3.56
CA TYR A 226 -11.79 8.45 2.40
C TYR A 226 -11.22 7.11 1.93
N PHE A 227 -9.88 6.97 1.90
CA PHE A 227 -9.22 5.71 1.57
C PHE A 227 -9.63 4.58 2.53
N LEU A 228 -9.67 4.85 3.83
CA LEU A 228 -10.10 3.88 4.84
C LEU A 228 -11.60 3.53 4.72
N ALA A 229 -12.42 4.46 4.21
CA ALA A 229 -13.83 4.25 3.90
C ALA A 229 -14.06 3.63 2.51
N ASN A 230 -13.00 3.16 1.83
CA ASN A 230 -13.02 2.58 0.48
C ASN A 230 -13.61 3.52 -0.60
N LYS A 231 -13.49 4.83 -0.42
CA LYS A 231 -13.90 5.88 -1.38
C LYS A 231 -12.65 6.38 -2.10
N ASN A 232 -12.10 5.55 -2.98
CA ASN A 232 -10.77 5.73 -3.54
C ASN A 232 -10.66 6.96 -4.44
N GLU A 233 -11.69 7.28 -5.25
CA GLU A 233 -11.71 8.47 -6.10
C GLU A 233 -11.65 9.77 -5.27
N LEU A 234 -12.38 9.82 -4.15
CA LEU A 234 -12.33 10.95 -3.24
C LEU A 234 -10.98 11.04 -2.50
N ALA A 235 -10.38 9.90 -2.17
CA ALA A 235 -9.05 9.86 -1.59
C ALA A 235 -8.02 10.46 -2.56
N ILE A 236 -8.05 10.08 -3.84
CA ILE A 236 -7.18 10.64 -4.88
C ILE A 236 -7.44 12.15 -5.03
N LYS A 237 -8.70 12.56 -5.13
CA LYS A 237 -9.08 13.98 -5.29
C LYS A 237 -8.46 14.85 -4.20
N TYR A 238 -8.71 14.53 -2.93
CA TYR A 238 -8.22 15.35 -1.81
C TYR A 238 -6.71 15.25 -1.62
N SER A 239 -6.09 14.12 -1.97
CA SER A 239 -4.64 13.99 -2.02
C SER A 239 -4.02 14.88 -3.10
N ALA A 240 -4.58 14.87 -4.32
CA ALA A 240 -4.10 15.71 -5.42
C ALA A 240 -4.21 17.20 -5.10
N GLU A 241 -5.35 17.62 -4.52
CA GLU A 241 -5.54 19.00 -4.08
C GLU A 241 -4.49 19.42 -3.03
N ALA A 242 -4.17 18.55 -2.07
CA ALA A 242 -3.16 18.84 -1.05
C ALA A 242 -1.74 18.92 -1.65
N LEU A 243 -1.40 17.99 -2.55
CA LEU A 243 -0.07 17.93 -3.17
C LEU A 243 0.20 19.11 -4.11
N LYS A 244 -0.84 19.67 -4.73
CA LYS A 244 -0.71 20.75 -5.73
C LYS A 244 0.08 21.95 -5.21
N ASN A 245 -0.18 22.34 -3.94
CA ASN A 245 0.43 23.54 -3.36
C ASN A 245 1.46 23.23 -2.27
N SER A 246 1.35 22.09 -1.61
CA SER A 246 2.09 21.80 -0.38
C SER A 246 2.79 20.45 -0.37
N SER A 247 3.17 19.92 -1.54
CA SER A 247 3.75 18.56 -1.70
C SER A 247 4.89 18.25 -0.71
N HIS A 248 5.73 19.24 -0.39
CA HIS A 248 6.84 19.09 0.55
C HIS A 248 6.37 18.88 2.00
N TYR A 249 5.23 19.48 2.37
CA TYR A 249 4.69 19.45 3.74
C TYR A 249 3.63 18.36 3.96
N VAL A 250 3.10 17.77 2.88
CA VAL A 250 2.06 16.74 2.91
C VAL A 250 2.41 15.51 2.05
N PRO A 251 3.63 14.96 2.18
CA PRO A 251 4.09 13.87 1.30
C PRO A 251 3.21 12.61 1.41
N TYR A 252 2.60 12.34 2.57
CA TYR A 252 1.75 11.16 2.78
C TYR A 252 0.42 11.21 2.00
N ALA A 253 0.03 12.36 1.48
CA ALA A 253 -1.06 12.45 0.52
C ALA A 253 -0.71 11.65 -0.75
N GLY A 254 0.55 11.68 -1.21
CA GLY A 254 1.04 10.86 -2.32
C GLY A 254 0.95 9.35 -2.04
N TRP A 255 1.32 8.93 -0.83
CA TRP A 255 1.13 7.55 -0.40
C TRP A 255 -0.34 7.10 -0.46
N THR A 256 -1.23 7.93 0.08
CA THR A 256 -2.67 7.66 0.10
C THR A 256 -3.25 7.59 -1.31
N ALA A 257 -2.88 8.54 -2.19
CA ALA A 257 -3.30 8.56 -3.59
C ALA A 257 -2.77 7.35 -4.36
N GLY A 258 -1.51 6.98 -4.16
CA GLY A 258 -0.91 5.80 -4.79
C GLY A 258 -1.64 4.51 -4.41
N LEU A 259 -1.95 4.31 -3.13
CA LEU A 259 -2.73 3.14 -2.68
C LEU A 259 -4.17 3.16 -3.21
N ALA A 260 -4.81 4.33 -3.31
CA ALA A 260 -6.16 4.46 -3.84
C ALA A 260 -6.19 4.17 -5.35
N ALA A 261 -5.23 4.72 -6.11
CA ALA A 261 -5.06 4.45 -7.53
C ALA A 261 -4.78 2.96 -7.80
N TRP A 262 -3.92 2.33 -6.97
CA TRP A 262 -3.68 0.90 -7.04
C TRP A 262 -4.95 0.06 -6.87
N ARG A 263 -5.82 0.41 -5.93
CA ARG A 263 -7.12 -0.28 -5.73
C ARG A 263 -8.08 -0.12 -6.90
N LEU A 264 -7.95 0.99 -7.64
CA LEU A 264 -8.73 1.26 -8.85
C LEU A 264 -8.06 0.70 -10.12
N GLU A 265 -6.96 -0.03 -9.97
CA GLU A 265 -6.16 -0.58 -11.08
C GLU A 265 -5.59 0.51 -12.03
N GLN A 266 -5.51 1.76 -11.57
CA GLN A 266 -4.91 2.88 -12.27
C GLN A 266 -3.40 2.88 -12.02
N TYR A 267 -2.71 1.93 -12.64
CA TYR A 267 -1.30 1.63 -12.31
C TYR A 267 -0.33 2.73 -12.72
N GLU A 268 -0.58 3.45 -13.82
CA GLU A 268 0.21 4.63 -14.20
C GLU A 268 0.17 5.69 -13.12
N LEU A 269 -1.03 6.02 -12.67
CA LEU A 269 -1.24 7.01 -11.63
C LEU A 269 -0.66 6.56 -10.29
N ALA A 270 -0.80 5.27 -9.97
CA ALA A 270 -0.19 4.69 -8.77
C ALA A 270 1.34 4.79 -8.81
N ALA A 271 1.97 4.46 -9.96
CA ALA A 271 3.40 4.56 -10.16
C ALA A 271 3.90 5.99 -9.96
N GLU A 272 3.21 6.98 -10.53
CA GLU A 272 3.53 8.39 -10.39
C GLU A 272 3.49 8.84 -8.91
N TYR A 273 2.39 8.56 -8.20
CA TYR A 273 2.26 8.96 -6.80
C TYR A 273 3.28 8.28 -5.89
N PHE A 274 3.54 6.98 -6.06
CA PHE A 274 4.53 6.27 -5.26
C PHE A 274 5.96 6.74 -5.54
N SER A 275 6.29 7.02 -6.80
CA SER A 275 7.57 7.58 -7.22
C SER A 275 7.81 8.93 -6.57
N ASN A 276 6.85 9.84 -6.70
CA ASN A 276 6.92 11.18 -6.13
C ASN A 276 6.99 11.14 -4.59
N PHE A 277 6.24 10.24 -3.95
CA PHE A 277 6.30 10.01 -2.50
C PHE A 277 7.71 9.57 -2.08
N SER A 278 8.31 8.58 -2.77
CA SER A 278 9.67 8.13 -2.47
C SER A 278 10.72 9.24 -2.63
N ILE A 279 10.55 10.13 -3.60
CA ILE A 279 11.50 11.21 -3.88
C ILE A 279 11.35 12.37 -2.89
N SER A 280 10.12 12.71 -2.50
CA SER A 280 9.83 13.86 -1.64
C SER A 280 10.31 13.69 -0.20
N LEU A 281 10.49 12.46 0.27
CA LEU A 281 10.94 12.13 1.62
C LEU A 281 12.46 12.12 1.69
N ARG A 282 13.10 13.20 2.17
CA ARG A 282 14.57 13.29 2.21
C ARG A 282 15.18 12.48 3.36
N ASP A 283 14.58 12.51 4.53
CA ASP A 283 15.16 11.97 5.77
C ASP A 283 14.44 10.74 6.31
N ASP A 284 13.35 10.31 5.66
CA ASP A 284 12.56 9.15 6.06
C ASP A 284 12.84 7.94 5.16
N VAL A 285 13.96 7.29 5.41
CA VAL A 285 14.44 6.14 4.61
C VAL A 285 13.46 4.97 4.57
N TRP A 286 12.64 4.79 5.62
CA TRP A 286 11.63 3.72 5.67
C TRP A 286 10.51 3.96 4.66
N HIS A 287 9.98 5.18 4.63
CA HIS A 287 8.93 5.54 3.70
C HIS A 287 9.45 5.77 2.29
N GLN A 288 10.71 6.22 2.12
CA GLN A 288 11.38 6.22 0.81
C GLN A 288 11.38 4.81 0.20
N ALA A 289 11.82 3.80 0.98
CA ALA A 289 11.86 2.42 0.52
C ALA A 289 10.46 1.89 0.20
N SER A 290 9.45 2.24 1.02
CA SER A 290 8.07 1.83 0.76
C SER A 290 7.52 2.42 -0.55
N GLY A 291 7.72 3.71 -0.78
CA GLY A 291 7.31 4.36 -2.03
C GLY A 291 8.01 3.76 -3.24
N ALA A 292 9.33 3.56 -3.17
CA ALA A 292 10.11 2.96 -4.24
C ALA A 292 9.66 1.52 -4.55
N PHE A 293 9.44 0.69 -3.55
CA PHE A 293 8.98 -0.68 -3.74
C PHE A 293 7.59 -0.74 -4.40
N TRP A 294 6.66 0.12 -3.96
CA TRP A 294 5.32 0.17 -4.55
C TRP A 294 5.31 0.78 -5.95
N ALA A 295 6.23 1.72 -6.25
CA ALA A 295 6.45 2.19 -7.61
C ALA A 295 6.91 1.04 -8.51
N ALA A 296 7.91 0.24 -8.08
CA ALA A 296 8.34 -0.94 -8.82
C ALA A 296 7.19 -1.92 -9.09
N ARG A 297 6.33 -2.17 -8.10
CA ARG A 297 5.12 -3.00 -8.28
C ARG A 297 4.16 -2.44 -9.32
N ALA A 298 3.94 -1.13 -9.32
CA ALA A 298 3.06 -0.48 -10.28
C ALA A 298 3.65 -0.54 -11.69
N TYR A 299 4.94 -0.28 -11.86
CA TYR A 299 5.63 -0.45 -13.14
C TYR A 299 5.65 -1.89 -13.62
N ALA A 300 5.68 -2.88 -12.72
CA ALA A 300 5.52 -4.28 -13.11
C ALA A 300 4.16 -4.56 -13.74
N LYS A 301 3.07 -3.98 -13.20
CA LYS A 301 1.72 -4.07 -13.82
C LYS A 301 1.65 -3.43 -15.19
N LEU A 302 2.55 -2.49 -15.49
CA LEU A 302 2.67 -1.78 -16.77
C LEU A 302 3.69 -2.41 -17.73
N ASN A 303 4.36 -3.49 -17.32
CA ASN A 303 5.44 -4.15 -18.06
C ASN A 303 6.62 -3.21 -18.41
N LYS A 304 6.88 -2.20 -17.56
CA LYS A 304 8.00 -1.24 -17.70
C LYS A 304 9.23 -1.72 -16.94
N TYR A 305 9.98 -2.63 -17.53
CA TYR A 305 11.03 -3.41 -16.85
C TYR A 305 12.22 -2.59 -16.38
N GLU A 306 12.64 -1.56 -17.12
CA GLU A 306 13.72 -0.66 -16.73
C GLU A 306 13.35 0.11 -15.46
N ASP A 307 12.13 0.62 -15.39
CA ASP A 307 11.60 1.32 -14.22
C ASP A 307 11.53 0.39 -13.00
N ILE A 308 11.16 -0.88 -13.18
CA ILE A 308 11.13 -1.87 -12.08
C ILE A 308 12.50 -1.97 -11.41
N ASN A 309 13.56 -2.18 -12.20
CA ASN A 309 14.91 -2.33 -11.67
C ASN A 309 15.39 -1.04 -10.98
N PHE A 310 15.12 0.11 -11.58
CA PHE A 310 15.46 1.41 -10.99
C PHE A 310 14.83 1.57 -9.58
N TRP A 311 13.54 1.32 -9.47
CA TRP A 311 12.80 1.52 -8.23
C TRP A 311 13.10 0.44 -7.18
N LEU A 312 13.34 -0.81 -7.58
CA LEU A 312 13.80 -1.86 -6.67
C LEU A 312 15.18 -1.52 -6.10
N ASN A 313 16.13 -1.09 -6.93
CA ASN A 313 17.45 -0.67 -6.46
C ASN A 313 17.35 0.53 -5.50
N ARG A 314 16.43 1.48 -5.77
CA ARG A 314 16.19 2.60 -4.85
C ARG A 314 15.65 2.12 -3.49
N ALA A 315 14.73 1.16 -3.46
CA ALA A 315 14.22 0.58 -2.22
C ALA A 315 15.32 -0.18 -1.45
N ALA A 316 16.13 -0.96 -2.15
CA ALA A 316 17.21 -1.78 -1.58
C ALA A 316 18.34 -0.94 -0.94
N LYS A 317 18.47 0.35 -1.27
CA LYS A 317 19.40 1.26 -0.58
C LYS A 317 19.13 1.37 0.92
N ASN A 318 17.97 0.96 1.39
CA ASN A 318 17.57 0.97 2.79
C ASN A 318 17.32 -0.46 3.31
N PRO A 319 18.34 -1.32 3.37
CA PRO A 319 18.20 -2.76 3.61
C PRO A 319 17.67 -3.12 5.00
N VAL A 320 17.63 -2.18 5.94
CA VAL A 320 17.05 -2.36 7.28
C VAL A 320 15.54 -2.08 7.33
N SER A 321 14.97 -1.57 6.26
CA SER A 321 13.53 -1.37 6.14
C SER A 321 12.86 -2.62 5.56
N PHE A 322 11.59 -2.88 5.93
CA PHE A 322 10.82 -4.01 5.40
C PHE A 322 10.82 -4.06 3.87
N TYR A 323 10.54 -2.95 3.22
CA TYR A 323 10.50 -2.88 1.75
C TYR A 323 11.88 -2.90 1.11
N GLY A 324 12.89 -2.42 1.82
CA GLY A 324 14.28 -2.54 1.39
C GLY A 324 14.78 -3.98 1.42
N LEU A 325 14.43 -4.74 2.47
CA LEU A 325 14.70 -6.18 2.56
C LEU A 325 14.05 -6.95 1.42
N LEU A 326 12.75 -6.70 1.16
CA LEU A 326 12.04 -7.33 0.05
C LEU A 326 12.68 -7.01 -1.30
N ALA A 327 13.06 -5.76 -1.51
CA ALA A 327 13.73 -5.35 -2.75
C ALA A 327 15.10 -6.01 -2.92
N SER A 328 15.89 -6.10 -1.85
CA SER A 328 17.18 -6.79 -1.85
C SER A 328 17.04 -8.27 -2.21
N GLU A 329 16.06 -8.94 -1.62
CA GLU A 329 15.76 -10.34 -1.92
C GLU A 329 15.39 -10.55 -3.40
N ILE A 330 14.52 -9.68 -3.95
CA ILE A 330 14.12 -9.75 -5.37
C ILE A 330 15.31 -9.53 -6.32
N LEU A 331 16.22 -8.63 -5.94
CA LEU A 331 17.43 -8.32 -6.72
C LEU A 331 18.56 -9.34 -6.54
N GLY A 332 18.42 -10.29 -5.59
CA GLY A 332 19.49 -11.23 -5.24
C GLY A 332 20.68 -10.55 -4.54
N ILE A 333 20.45 -9.42 -3.87
CA ILE A 333 21.45 -8.72 -3.08
C ILE A 333 21.53 -9.36 -1.70
N ASN A 334 22.73 -9.75 -1.27
CA ASN A 334 22.93 -10.31 0.06
C ASN A 334 22.47 -9.34 1.16
N ASN A 335 21.68 -9.87 2.08
CA ASN A 335 21.16 -9.08 3.20
C ASN A 335 22.31 -8.80 4.18
N PRO A 336 22.53 -7.53 4.58
CA PRO A 336 23.57 -7.19 5.57
C PRO A 336 23.17 -7.54 7.02
N ILE A 337 21.95 -8.06 7.24
CA ILE A 337 21.48 -8.45 8.58
C ILE A 337 21.83 -9.92 8.80
N ASP A 338 22.77 -10.20 9.70
CA ASP A 338 22.96 -11.51 10.30
C ASP A 338 21.83 -11.77 11.31
N TRP A 339 21.11 -12.87 11.10
CA TRP A 339 19.96 -13.28 11.94
C TRP A 339 20.39 -14.18 13.09
#